data_b704bdbd322b3359f19ac40cd7cd3f4f
#
_entry.id   b704bdbd322b3359f19ac40cd7cd3f4f
#
_cell.length_a   1.000
_cell.length_b   1.000
_cell.length_c   1.000
_cell.angle_alpha   90.00
_cell.angle_beta   90.00
_cell.angle_gamma   90.00
#
_symmetry.space_group_name_H-M   'P 1'
#
loop_
_entity.id
_entity.type
_entity.pdbx_description
1 polymer ?
#
loop_
_entity_poly.entity_id
_entity_poly.type
_entity_poly.pdbx_seq_one_letter_code
_entity_poly.pdbx_strand_id
1 'polypeptide(L)'
;MYETRESLGSIRFCLGKEDGRMNLAARKHSPPNLRNGILAAVIAAFALAPVALCAQADCLACHGDATATDATGHSIAVDGQKFGASIHGSLQCTNCHADIKGYPHPDKIAPVDCKTCHADQAAALKNSVHADSKDHPCTSCHGNAHEIFPKTDARSAVYPLNVPKTCGQCHSNGGMAGKHGLPSVYPNYIDSIHGFALSKEGLLVAANCQSCHGSHNILSHTNPQSPTYKSNIPKTCGTCHAKIEADYEQGVHGKAVAGGNLKAPVCSDCHTAHAILQPTEAEFRMQSTPICGSCHKDKFSTYRDTFHSQLGSLGGYVETARCWDCHGAHDVRPASDPSSPINQANLIATCGRCHAGANASFVKYQPHANARDRKLSPALYYIRLFMNLLLAGVLIFFMIHTILWVIRSRYNQVKSKAANGGKNA
;
A
#
# COMPACT_ATOMS: atom_id res chain seq x y z
N MET A 1 -9.55 -42.88 1.80
CA MET A 1 -9.28 -43.38 3.15
C MET A 1 -7.86 -42.95 3.52
N TYR A 2 -7.68 -41.78 4.09
CA TYR A 2 -6.52 -41.41 4.87
C TYR A 2 -6.97 -40.32 5.85
N GLU A 3 -6.73 -40.61 7.11
CA GLU A 3 -7.22 -39.86 8.27
C GLU A 3 -6.47 -38.56 8.48
N THR A 4 -7.23 -37.56 8.86
CA THR A 4 -6.81 -36.28 9.41
C THR A 4 -6.27 -36.43 10.83
N ARG A 5 -5.11 -35.87 11.14
CA ARG A 5 -4.67 -35.59 12.52
C ARG A 5 -4.45 -34.10 12.69
N GLU A 6 -5.36 -33.48 13.40
CA GLU A 6 -5.20 -32.17 14.01
C GLU A 6 -4.17 -32.24 15.14
N SER A 7 -3.30 -31.25 15.23
CA SER A 7 -2.55 -30.94 16.43
C SER A 7 -2.63 -29.44 16.73
N LEU A 8 -3.54 -29.09 17.62
CA LEU A 8 -3.64 -27.79 18.27
C LEU A 8 -2.46 -27.58 19.22
N GLY A 9 -1.58 -26.67 18.91
CA GLY A 9 -0.53 -26.16 19.79
C GLY A 9 -1.03 -25.07 20.69
N SER A 10 -1.22 -25.38 21.98
CA SER A 10 -1.56 -24.43 23.03
C SER A 10 -0.44 -23.43 23.28
N ILE A 11 -0.72 -22.15 23.08
CA ILE A 11 0.12 -21.04 23.57
C ILE A 11 -0.24 -20.78 25.04
N ARG A 12 0.66 -21.10 25.96
CA ARG A 12 0.57 -20.74 27.38
C ARG A 12 1.10 -19.33 27.59
N PHE A 13 0.24 -18.44 28.06
CA PHE A 13 0.66 -17.16 28.66
C PHE A 13 1.19 -17.41 30.07
N CYS A 14 2.42 -16.99 30.32
CA CYS A 14 2.98 -16.90 31.66
C CYS A 14 2.57 -15.56 32.28
N LEU A 15 1.69 -15.62 33.26
CA LEU A 15 1.42 -14.51 34.19
C LEU A 15 2.42 -14.57 35.34
N GLY A 16 3.28 -13.59 35.44
CA GLY A 16 4.13 -13.38 36.59
C GLY A 16 3.32 -12.84 37.80
N LYS A 17 3.40 -13.54 38.91
CA LYS A 17 2.92 -13.09 40.20
C LYS A 17 4.00 -12.19 40.85
N GLU A 18 3.63 -10.97 41.20
CA GLU A 18 4.37 -10.19 42.18
C GLU A 18 3.47 -9.88 43.38
N ASP A 19 3.89 -10.37 44.55
CA ASP A 19 3.30 -10.12 45.84
C ASP A 19 3.74 -8.73 46.34
N GLY A 20 2.77 -7.83 46.56
CA GLY A 20 2.96 -6.51 47.18
C GLY A 20 1.84 -6.21 48.16
N ARG A 21 2.04 -6.55 49.44
CA ARG A 21 1.13 -6.15 50.51
C ARG A 21 1.18 -4.65 50.73
N MET A 22 0.05 -3.98 50.61
CA MET A 22 -0.12 -2.62 51.11
C MET A 22 -1.19 -2.56 52.19
N ASN A 23 -0.77 -2.14 53.41
CA ASN A 23 -1.62 -1.90 54.58
C ASN A 23 -2.56 -0.72 54.32
N LEU A 24 -3.86 -0.95 54.39
CA LEU A 24 -4.88 0.11 54.45
C LEU A 24 -5.22 0.41 55.91
N ALA A 25 -4.77 1.56 56.39
CA ALA A 25 -5.30 2.17 57.63
C ALA A 25 -6.66 2.83 57.33
N ALA A 26 -7.70 2.30 57.93
CA ALA A 26 -9.07 2.81 57.80
C ALA A 26 -9.21 4.13 58.60
N ARG A 27 -9.44 5.24 57.90
CA ARG A 27 -10.03 6.46 58.48
C ARG A 27 -11.53 6.51 58.20
N LYS A 28 -12.32 6.40 59.27
CA LYS A 28 -13.76 6.65 59.24
C LYS A 28 -14.01 8.13 59.02
N HIS A 29 -14.58 8.53 57.89
CA HIS A 29 -15.26 9.80 57.72
C HIS A 29 -16.73 9.53 57.41
N SER A 30 -17.62 10.10 58.25
CA SER A 30 -19.07 10.07 58.07
C SER A 30 -19.47 10.90 56.84
N PRO A 31 -20.46 10.47 56.00
CA PRO A 31 -20.85 11.24 54.81
C PRO A 31 -21.80 12.38 55.20
N PRO A 32 -21.69 13.57 54.57
CA PRO A 32 -22.71 14.62 54.67
C PRO A 32 -23.96 14.18 53.85
N ASN A 33 -25.11 14.59 54.35
CA ASN A 33 -26.45 14.30 53.81
C ASN A 33 -26.59 14.71 52.32
N LEU A 34 -26.54 13.74 51.44
CA LEU A 34 -26.59 13.91 49.98
C LEU A 34 -28.01 13.98 49.38
N ARG A 35 -29.07 13.99 50.20
CA ARG A 35 -30.46 13.91 49.72
C ARG A 35 -31.05 15.22 49.21
N ASN A 36 -30.55 16.37 49.63
CA ASN A 36 -31.12 17.68 49.22
C ASN A 36 -30.37 18.35 48.07
N GLY A 37 -29.15 17.92 47.74
CA GLY A 37 -28.37 18.50 46.64
C GLY A 37 -28.74 17.94 45.25
N ILE A 38 -29.17 16.66 45.19
CA ILE A 38 -29.49 16.01 43.92
C ILE A 38 -30.83 16.51 43.34
N LEU A 39 -31.81 16.83 44.20
CA LEU A 39 -33.11 17.32 43.73
C LEU A 39 -33.03 18.73 43.13
N ALA A 40 -32.16 19.59 43.67
CA ALA A 40 -31.95 20.93 43.14
C ALA A 40 -31.12 20.94 41.83
N ALA A 41 -30.16 20.02 41.67
CA ALA A 41 -29.37 19.87 40.44
C ALA A 41 -30.18 19.27 39.28
N VAL A 42 -31.10 18.35 39.57
CA VAL A 42 -32.00 17.76 38.54
C VAL A 42 -33.06 18.77 38.11
N ILE A 43 -33.58 19.60 38.98
CA ILE A 43 -34.55 20.65 38.59
C ILE A 43 -33.86 21.79 37.81
N ALA A 44 -32.61 22.14 38.14
CA ALA A 44 -31.85 23.13 37.39
C ALA A 44 -31.43 22.62 35.99
N ALA A 45 -31.16 21.32 35.83
CA ALA A 45 -30.85 20.71 34.51
C ALA A 45 -32.07 20.61 33.60
N PHE A 46 -33.26 20.47 34.15
CA PHE A 46 -34.52 20.47 33.37
C PHE A 46 -35.03 21.85 32.97
N ALA A 47 -34.60 22.92 33.67
CA ALA A 47 -35.05 24.29 33.37
C ALA A 47 -34.20 24.98 32.28
N LEU A 48 -33.02 24.43 31.91
CA LEU A 48 -32.11 24.99 30.91
C LEU A 48 -32.14 24.25 29.55
N ALA A 49 -32.95 23.22 29.40
CA ALA A 49 -32.98 22.40 28.18
C ALA A 49 -33.94 22.83 27.07
N PRO A 50 -34.93 23.75 27.20
CA PRO A 50 -35.86 23.96 26.13
C PRO A 50 -35.57 25.13 25.18
N VAL A 51 -34.52 25.93 25.41
CA VAL A 51 -34.35 27.17 24.60
C VAL A 51 -33.67 26.91 23.24
N ALA A 52 -32.88 25.83 23.11
CA ALA A 52 -32.17 25.53 21.85
C ALA A 52 -33.04 24.76 20.83
N LEU A 53 -34.07 24.03 21.27
CA LEU A 53 -34.93 23.25 20.37
C LEU A 53 -35.98 24.12 19.60
N CYS A 54 -36.39 25.26 20.13
CA CYS A 54 -37.45 26.08 19.51
C CYS A 54 -36.97 26.79 18.25
N ALA A 55 -35.72 27.20 18.15
CA ALA A 55 -35.24 27.98 17.00
C ALA A 55 -34.98 27.14 15.71
N GLN A 56 -34.80 25.82 15.84
CA GLN A 56 -34.71 24.90 14.68
C GLN A 56 -36.09 24.52 14.16
N ALA A 57 -37.08 24.45 15.03
CA ALA A 57 -38.43 24.01 14.69
C ALA A 57 -39.09 24.99 13.67
N ASP A 58 -38.77 26.28 13.75
CA ASP A 58 -39.35 27.31 12.87
C ASP A 58 -38.87 27.15 11.42
N CYS A 59 -37.58 26.92 11.17
CA CYS A 59 -37.03 26.69 9.84
C CYS A 59 -37.52 25.35 9.23
N LEU A 60 -37.55 24.28 10.04
CA LEU A 60 -37.99 22.97 9.61
C LEU A 60 -39.49 22.88 9.34
N ALA A 61 -40.30 23.87 9.77
CA ALA A 61 -41.70 23.93 9.41
C ALA A 61 -41.91 24.05 7.88
N CYS A 62 -41.00 24.71 7.17
CA CYS A 62 -40.97 24.77 5.72
C CYS A 62 -39.91 23.85 5.10
N HIS A 63 -38.67 23.88 5.61
CA HIS A 63 -37.58 23.11 5.04
C HIS A 63 -37.58 21.63 5.40
N GLY A 64 -38.45 21.19 6.32
CA GLY A 64 -38.61 19.78 6.66
C GLY A 64 -39.49 18.98 5.67
N ASP A 65 -40.17 19.65 4.76
CA ASP A 65 -40.94 19.01 3.70
C ASP A 65 -40.00 18.47 2.61
N ALA A 66 -40.02 17.15 2.41
CA ALA A 66 -39.16 16.48 1.42
C ALA A 66 -39.43 16.95 -0.03
N THR A 67 -40.57 17.58 -0.28
CA THR A 67 -40.96 18.11 -1.60
C THR A 67 -40.63 19.59 -1.77
N ALA A 68 -40.13 20.25 -0.73
CA ALA A 68 -39.80 21.68 -0.78
C ALA A 68 -38.71 22.00 -1.82
N THR A 69 -39.03 22.94 -2.72
CA THR A 69 -38.11 23.39 -3.76
C THR A 69 -38.04 24.92 -3.79
N ASP A 70 -36.89 25.45 -4.24
CA ASP A 70 -36.77 26.88 -4.57
C ASP A 70 -37.50 27.25 -5.89
N ALA A 71 -37.51 28.51 -6.26
CA ALA A 71 -38.11 29.00 -7.50
C ALA A 71 -37.52 28.41 -8.78
N THR A 72 -36.32 27.78 -8.71
CA THR A 72 -35.64 27.12 -9.83
C THR A 72 -35.88 25.61 -9.86
N GLY A 73 -36.61 25.05 -8.88
CA GLY A 73 -36.91 23.63 -8.75
C GLY A 73 -35.83 22.81 -8.04
N HIS A 74 -34.81 23.43 -7.44
CA HIS A 74 -33.85 22.75 -6.61
C HIS A 74 -34.44 22.44 -5.24
N SER A 75 -34.20 21.24 -4.72
CA SER A 75 -34.64 20.87 -3.39
C SER A 75 -33.97 21.71 -2.32
N ILE A 76 -34.81 22.34 -1.46
CA ILE A 76 -34.39 23.05 -0.26
C ILE A 76 -34.75 22.26 1.01
N ALA A 77 -35.12 20.98 0.87
CA ALA A 77 -35.50 20.10 1.95
C ALA A 77 -34.30 19.74 2.83
N VAL A 78 -34.51 19.76 4.13
CA VAL A 78 -33.54 19.36 5.15
C VAL A 78 -34.15 18.24 6.02
N ASP A 79 -33.51 17.09 6.06
CA ASP A 79 -33.88 16.03 6.98
C ASP A 79 -33.49 16.41 8.42
N GLY A 80 -34.43 16.88 9.20
CA GLY A 80 -34.23 17.34 10.56
C GLY A 80 -33.67 16.26 11.51
N GLN A 81 -33.97 14.96 11.26
CA GLN A 81 -33.44 13.87 12.06
C GLN A 81 -31.95 13.63 11.75
N LYS A 82 -31.59 13.63 10.48
CA LYS A 82 -30.20 13.50 10.07
C LYS A 82 -29.38 14.73 10.49
N PHE A 83 -29.93 15.95 10.33
CA PHE A 83 -29.28 17.15 10.81
C PHE A 83 -29.05 17.08 12.33
N GLY A 84 -30.06 16.74 13.11
CA GLY A 84 -29.94 16.59 14.57
C GLY A 84 -28.93 15.54 15.01
N ALA A 85 -28.70 14.50 14.17
CA ALA A 85 -27.69 13.45 14.41
C ALA A 85 -26.31 13.82 13.86
N SER A 86 -26.18 14.91 13.09
CA SER A 86 -24.90 15.38 12.53
C SER A 86 -24.00 16.01 13.61
N ILE A 87 -22.71 16.20 13.27
CA ILE A 87 -21.75 16.87 14.17
C ILE A 87 -22.18 18.32 14.48
N HIS A 88 -22.97 18.92 13.60
CA HIS A 88 -23.49 20.28 13.73
C HIS A 88 -24.93 20.35 14.25
N GLY A 89 -25.53 19.22 14.62
CA GLY A 89 -26.94 19.11 15.01
C GLY A 89 -27.36 19.97 16.22
N SER A 90 -26.42 20.42 17.04
CA SER A 90 -26.66 21.34 18.15
C SER A 90 -26.61 22.83 17.76
N LEU A 91 -26.20 23.15 16.51
CA LEU A 91 -26.13 24.53 16.03
C LEU A 91 -27.48 24.99 15.50
N GLN A 92 -27.72 26.28 15.55
CA GLN A 92 -28.87 26.91 14.90
C GLN A 92 -28.61 27.06 13.40
N CYS A 93 -29.65 26.99 12.58
CA CYS A 93 -29.53 27.13 11.11
C CYS A 93 -28.83 28.45 10.73
N THR A 94 -29.14 29.55 11.46
CA THR A 94 -28.53 30.85 11.27
C THR A 94 -27.06 30.97 11.70
N ASN A 95 -26.49 29.98 12.39
CA ASN A 95 -25.04 29.95 12.61
C ASN A 95 -24.25 29.74 11.31
N CYS A 96 -24.85 29.03 10.35
CA CYS A 96 -24.28 28.82 9.03
C CYS A 96 -24.92 29.80 7.98
N HIS A 97 -26.23 29.96 8.01
CA HIS A 97 -26.99 30.86 7.15
C HIS A 97 -27.11 32.25 7.80
N ALA A 98 -25.95 32.90 8.00
CA ALA A 98 -25.84 34.13 8.80
C ALA A 98 -26.50 35.38 8.18
N ASP A 99 -26.81 35.34 6.90
CA ASP A 99 -27.51 36.38 6.15
C ASP A 99 -29.03 36.35 6.38
N ILE A 100 -29.60 35.26 6.87
CA ILE A 100 -31.02 35.13 7.20
C ILE A 100 -31.30 35.82 8.54
N LYS A 101 -32.10 36.89 8.50
CA LYS A 101 -32.44 37.70 9.68
C LYS A 101 -33.90 37.54 10.14
N GLY A 102 -34.71 36.83 9.38
CA GLY A 102 -36.11 36.58 9.66
C GLY A 102 -36.78 35.86 8.49
N TYR A 103 -38.06 35.59 8.63
CA TYR A 103 -38.84 34.97 7.56
C TYR A 103 -40.16 35.72 7.33
N PRO A 104 -40.63 35.74 6.05
CA PRO A 104 -39.98 35.11 4.88
C PRO A 104 -38.63 35.77 4.58
N HIS A 105 -37.68 34.97 4.08
CA HIS A 105 -36.35 35.44 3.68
C HIS A 105 -36.24 35.46 2.15
N PRO A 106 -35.25 36.15 1.56
CA PRO A 106 -34.99 36.13 0.13
C PRO A 106 -34.70 34.73 -0.39
N ASP A 107 -35.16 34.41 -1.60
CA ASP A 107 -34.90 33.10 -2.23
C ASP A 107 -33.41 32.82 -2.43
N LYS A 108 -32.63 33.88 -2.70
CA LYS A 108 -31.18 33.76 -2.87
C LYS A 108 -30.46 34.12 -1.58
N ILE A 109 -29.87 33.11 -0.94
CA ILE A 109 -29.03 33.23 0.26
C ILE A 109 -27.54 33.17 -0.10
N ALA A 110 -26.70 33.76 0.74
CA ALA A 110 -25.25 33.69 0.58
C ALA A 110 -24.73 32.26 0.76
N PRO A 111 -23.71 31.84 -0.02
CA PRO A 111 -23.05 30.56 0.23
C PRO A 111 -22.46 30.49 1.64
N VAL A 112 -22.67 29.36 2.31
CA VAL A 112 -22.12 29.11 3.66
C VAL A 112 -20.61 29.06 3.61
N ASP A 113 -19.96 29.86 4.48
CA ASP A 113 -18.48 29.82 4.61
C ASP A 113 -18.05 29.02 5.83
N CYS A 114 -17.64 27.80 5.59
CA CYS A 114 -17.13 26.88 6.63
C CYS A 114 -15.88 27.42 7.35
N LYS A 115 -15.11 28.31 6.70
CA LYS A 115 -13.87 28.91 7.26
C LYS A 115 -14.11 29.73 8.51
N THR A 116 -15.32 30.24 8.68
CA THR A 116 -15.68 31.03 9.85
C THR A 116 -15.41 30.30 11.16
N CYS A 117 -15.60 28.98 11.18
CA CYS A 117 -15.34 28.13 12.34
C CYS A 117 -14.15 27.16 12.11
N HIS A 118 -13.89 26.76 10.87
CA HIS A 118 -12.86 25.80 10.51
C HIS A 118 -11.66 26.47 9.79
N ALA A 119 -11.13 27.57 10.38
CA ALA A 119 -10.06 28.38 9.79
C ALA A 119 -8.76 27.58 9.57
N ASP A 120 -8.38 26.72 10.52
CA ASP A 120 -7.16 25.92 10.44
C ASP A 120 -7.23 24.88 9.30
N GLN A 121 -8.37 24.20 9.15
CA GLN A 121 -8.60 23.24 8.07
C GLN A 121 -8.61 23.92 6.71
N ALA A 122 -9.20 25.10 6.63
CA ALA A 122 -9.20 25.89 5.41
C ALA A 122 -7.80 26.40 5.04
N ALA A 123 -7.00 26.82 6.03
CA ALA A 123 -5.61 27.21 5.81
C ALA A 123 -4.76 26.02 5.36
N ALA A 124 -4.95 24.84 5.96
CA ALA A 124 -4.28 23.60 5.55
C ALA A 124 -4.66 23.23 4.10
N LEU A 125 -5.95 23.26 3.75
CA LEU A 125 -6.44 22.97 2.40
C LEU A 125 -5.85 23.91 1.36
N LYS A 126 -5.68 25.21 1.69
CA LYS A 126 -5.08 26.21 0.79
C LYS A 126 -3.65 25.83 0.34
N ASN A 127 -2.93 25.07 1.15
CA ASN A 127 -1.57 24.60 0.85
C ASN A 127 -1.55 23.19 0.23
N SER A 128 -2.71 22.60 0.00
CA SER A 128 -2.91 21.26 -0.54
C SER A 128 -2.90 21.27 -2.08
N VAL A 129 -2.68 20.10 -2.70
CA VAL A 129 -2.96 19.90 -4.13
C VAL A 129 -4.44 20.04 -4.47
N HIS A 130 -5.33 20.06 -3.47
CA HIS A 130 -6.77 20.32 -3.60
C HIS A 130 -7.15 21.80 -3.26
N ALA A 131 -6.19 22.72 -3.34
CA ALA A 131 -6.39 24.13 -2.96
C ALA A 131 -7.40 24.88 -3.82
N ASP A 132 -7.69 24.42 -5.03
CA ASP A 132 -8.69 25.03 -5.89
C ASP A 132 -10.11 24.72 -5.36
N SER A 133 -10.58 25.63 -4.52
CA SER A 133 -11.83 25.49 -3.76
C SER A 133 -13.10 25.54 -4.63
N LYS A 134 -13.01 25.92 -5.91
CA LYS A 134 -14.17 25.92 -6.81
C LYS A 134 -14.55 24.50 -7.21
N ASP A 135 -13.55 23.67 -7.50
CA ASP A 135 -13.75 22.28 -7.90
C ASP A 135 -13.81 21.32 -6.69
N HIS A 136 -13.32 21.76 -5.52
CA HIS A 136 -13.19 20.92 -4.32
C HIS A 136 -13.74 21.61 -3.06
N PRO A 137 -15.05 21.93 -2.99
CA PRO A 137 -15.66 22.44 -1.75
C PRO A 137 -15.53 21.38 -0.64
N CYS A 138 -15.59 21.82 0.63
CA CYS A 138 -15.50 20.95 1.80
C CYS A 138 -16.45 19.74 1.71
N THR A 139 -17.65 19.98 1.17
CA THR A 139 -18.69 18.97 0.97
C THR A 139 -18.35 17.88 -0.04
N SER A 140 -17.37 18.10 -0.94
CA SER A 140 -16.91 17.03 -1.84
C SER A 140 -16.32 15.85 -1.10
N CYS A 141 -15.70 16.08 0.07
CA CYS A 141 -15.13 15.04 0.92
C CYS A 141 -16.02 14.71 2.11
N HIS A 142 -16.69 15.72 2.71
CA HIS A 142 -17.47 15.56 3.93
C HIS A 142 -18.94 15.19 3.68
N GLY A 143 -19.41 15.27 2.44
CA GLY A 143 -20.79 14.98 2.06
C GLY A 143 -21.72 16.18 2.26
N ASN A 144 -23.02 15.91 2.35
CA ASN A 144 -24.05 16.94 2.50
C ASN A 144 -23.82 17.76 3.79
N ALA A 145 -23.81 19.08 3.69
CA ALA A 145 -23.55 19.97 4.81
C ALA A 145 -24.50 19.78 6.01
N HIS A 146 -25.74 19.38 5.75
CA HIS A 146 -26.71 19.07 6.80
C HIS A 146 -26.59 17.65 7.40
N GLU A 147 -25.76 16.79 6.81
CA GLU A 147 -25.59 15.38 7.20
C GLU A 147 -24.12 15.02 7.44
N ILE A 148 -23.30 15.98 7.93
CA ILE A 148 -21.89 15.70 8.25
C ILE A 148 -21.81 14.95 9.57
N PHE A 149 -21.56 13.66 9.52
CA PHE A 149 -21.40 12.80 10.70
C PHE A 149 -19.96 12.81 11.23
N PRO A 150 -19.75 12.54 12.53
CA PRO A 150 -18.41 12.36 13.10
C PRO A 150 -17.63 11.28 12.35
N LYS A 151 -16.31 11.39 12.28
CA LYS A 151 -15.44 10.39 11.63
C LYS A 151 -15.53 8.99 12.25
N THR A 152 -16.11 8.87 13.44
CA THR A 152 -16.38 7.61 14.15
C THR A 152 -17.73 6.97 13.81
N ASP A 153 -18.59 7.69 13.11
CA ASP A 153 -19.91 7.20 12.67
C ASP A 153 -19.78 6.56 11.28
N ALA A 154 -20.28 5.33 11.12
CA ALA A 154 -20.21 4.60 9.86
C ALA A 154 -20.93 5.30 8.68
N ARG A 155 -21.83 6.24 8.96
CA ARG A 155 -22.49 7.08 7.94
C ARG A 155 -21.61 8.19 7.40
N SER A 156 -20.56 8.56 8.13
CA SER A 156 -19.64 9.64 7.73
C SER A 156 -18.92 9.32 6.42
N ALA A 157 -18.87 10.26 5.48
CA ALA A 157 -18.08 10.11 4.26
C ALA A 157 -16.57 9.95 4.55
N VAL A 158 -16.11 10.40 5.71
CA VAL A 158 -14.72 10.29 6.18
C VAL A 158 -14.52 9.22 7.26
N TYR A 159 -15.50 8.34 7.46
CA TYR A 159 -15.31 7.12 8.25
C TYR A 159 -14.24 6.23 7.59
N PRO A 160 -13.37 5.54 8.34
CA PRO A 160 -12.24 4.80 7.77
C PRO A 160 -12.59 3.89 6.59
N LEU A 161 -13.71 3.15 6.65
CA LEU A 161 -14.19 2.30 5.54
C LEU A 161 -14.68 3.10 4.34
N ASN A 162 -15.12 4.33 4.52
CA ASN A 162 -15.70 5.17 3.46
C ASN A 162 -14.65 6.04 2.77
N VAL A 163 -13.54 6.37 3.46
CA VAL A 163 -12.46 7.20 2.91
C VAL A 163 -12.00 6.74 1.51
N PRO A 164 -11.74 5.46 1.25
CA PRO A 164 -11.33 5.04 -0.10
C PRO A 164 -12.37 5.35 -1.17
N LYS A 165 -13.66 5.16 -0.87
CA LYS A 165 -14.75 5.49 -1.80
C LYS A 165 -14.83 7.01 -2.05
N THR A 166 -14.70 7.81 -0.99
CA THR A 166 -14.74 9.26 -1.08
C THR A 166 -13.61 9.79 -1.96
N CYS A 167 -12.38 9.33 -1.77
CA CYS A 167 -11.26 9.67 -2.65
C CYS A 167 -11.44 9.09 -4.06
N GLY A 168 -11.95 7.86 -4.14
CA GLY A 168 -12.18 7.13 -5.38
C GLY A 168 -13.20 7.78 -6.31
N GLN A 169 -14.10 8.63 -5.83
CA GLN A 169 -15.04 9.37 -6.69
C GLN A 169 -14.30 10.18 -7.76
N CYS A 170 -13.12 10.70 -7.43
CA CYS A 170 -12.28 11.44 -8.37
C CYS A 170 -11.05 10.63 -8.83
N HIS A 171 -10.47 9.78 -7.98
CA HIS A 171 -9.25 9.02 -8.23
C HIS A 171 -9.49 7.60 -8.78
N SER A 172 -10.66 7.34 -9.37
CA SER A 172 -10.98 6.15 -10.16
C SER A 172 -10.83 6.41 -11.66
N ASN A 173 -10.93 5.34 -12.46
CA ASN A 173 -10.91 5.41 -13.92
C ASN A 173 -12.01 6.33 -14.47
N GLY A 174 -11.64 7.27 -15.32
CA GLY A 174 -12.55 8.04 -16.19
C GLY A 174 -13.08 9.36 -15.65
N GLY A 175 -12.88 9.71 -14.37
CA GLY A 175 -13.32 10.98 -13.80
C GLY A 175 -12.26 12.08 -13.89
N MET A 176 -12.06 12.81 -12.79
CA MET A 176 -11.00 13.81 -12.64
C MET A 176 -9.59 13.24 -12.88
N ALA A 177 -9.38 11.94 -12.57
CA ALA A 177 -8.12 11.26 -12.84
C ALA A 177 -7.75 11.33 -14.34
N GLY A 178 -8.68 11.02 -15.24
CA GLY A 178 -8.47 11.14 -16.70
C GLY A 178 -8.27 12.57 -17.16
N LYS A 179 -9.04 13.51 -16.60
CA LYS A 179 -8.96 14.95 -16.94
C LYS A 179 -7.59 15.56 -16.58
N HIS A 180 -6.97 15.11 -15.50
CA HIS A 180 -5.68 15.60 -15.03
C HIS A 180 -4.50 14.65 -15.32
N GLY A 181 -4.71 13.60 -16.11
CA GLY A 181 -3.66 12.62 -16.42
C GLY A 181 -3.16 11.84 -15.21
N LEU A 182 -3.95 11.74 -14.15
CA LEU A 182 -3.59 11.03 -12.94
C LEU A 182 -3.82 9.53 -13.11
N PRO A 183 -2.95 8.67 -12.54
CA PRO A 183 -3.18 7.23 -12.56
C PRO A 183 -4.44 6.89 -11.73
N SER A 184 -5.17 5.87 -12.18
CA SER A 184 -6.27 5.30 -11.41
C SER A 184 -5.70 4.52 -10.23
N VAL A 185 -5.78 5.10 -9.03
CA VAL A 185 -5.17 4.49 -7.83
C VAL A 185 -6.17 3.74 -6.96
N TYR A 186 -7.46 4.06 -7.06
CA TYR A 186 -8.50 3.45 -6.23
C TYR A 186 -8.63 1.91 -6.43
N PRO A 187 -8.73 1.38 -7.66
CA PRO A 187 -8.77 -0.06 -7.87
C PRO A 187 -7.53 -0.77 -7.32
N ASN A 188 -6.34 -0.23 -7.61
CA ASN A 188 -5.09 -0.81 -7.11
C ASN A 188 -5.04 -0.86 -5.58
N TYR A 189 -5.57 0.18 -4.90
CA TYR A 189 -5.64 0.20 -3.45
C TYR A 189 -6.63 -0.85 -2.92
N ILE A 190 -7.81 -0.98 -3.51
CA ILE A 190 -8.83 -1.95 -3.05
C ILE A 190 -8.31 -3.38 -3.13
N ASP A 191 -7.52 -3.69 -4.17
CA ASP A 191 -6.91 -5.01 -4.36
C ASP A 191 -5.62 -5.20 -3.55
N SER A 192 -5.13 -4.16 -2.87
CA SER A 192 -3.95 -4.25 -2.01
C SER A 192 -4.26 -4.94 -0.66
N ILE A 193 -3.21 -5.40 0.02
CA ILE A 193 -3.35 -5.97 1.38
C ILE A 193 -4.02 -4.99 2.36
N HIS A 194 -3.73 -3.69 2.26
CA HIS A 194 -4.36 -2.68 3.12
C HIS A 194 -5.84 -2.49 2.77
N GLY A 195 -6.16 -2.41 1.48
CA GLY A 195 -7.54 -2.29 1.01
C GLY A 195 -8.37 -3.52 1.35
N PHE A 196 -7.78 -4.71 1.21
CA PHE A 196 -8.42 -5.97 1.59
C PHE A 196 -8.70 -6.03 3.10
N ALA A 197 -7.67 -5.77 3.93
CA ALA A 197 -7.81 -5.76 5.39
C ALA A 197 -8.86 -4.75 5.86
N LEU A 198 -8.90 -3.56 5.25
CA LEU A 198 -9.90 -2.55 5.57
C LEU A 198 -11.30 -2.98 5.12
N SER A 199 -11.47 -3.34 3.83
CA SER A 199 -12.80 -3.46 3.20
C SER A 199 -13.43 -4.85 3.34
N LYS A 200 -12.63 -5.91 3.47
CA LYS A 200 -13.09 -7.30 3.55
C LYS A 200 -13.03 -7.85 4.96
N GLU A 201 -11.96 -7.53 5.69
CA GLU A 201 -11.80 -7.98 7.08
C GLU A 201 -12.36 -6.98 8.10
N GLY A 202 -12.71 -5.76 7.68
CA GLY A 202 -13.25 -4.72 8.56
C GLY A 202 -12.24 -4.14 9.54
N LEU A 203 -10.94 -4.27 9.27
CA LEU A 203 -9.87 -3.78 10.13
C LEU A 203 -9.73 -2.27 10.01
N LEU A 204 -10.44 -1.51 10.84
CA LEU A 204 -10.53 -0.04 10.76
C LEU A 204 -9.19 0.69 10.95
N VAL A 205 -8.19 0.02 11.54
CA VAL A 205 -6.83 0.57 11.70
C VAL A 205 -5.93 0.29 10.48
N ALA A 206 -6.39 -0.51 9.50
CA ALA A 206 -5.66 -0.70 8.26
C ALA A 206 -5.49 0.63 7.54
N ALA A 207 -4.30 0.80 6.91
CA ALA A 207 -3.98 2.06 6.24
C ALA A 207 -4.95 2.34 5.10
N ASN A 208 -5.51 3.57 5.08
CA ASN A 208 -6.30 4.10 3.97
C ASN A 208 -5.60 5.31 3.34
N CYS A 209 -6.23 5.99 2.41
CA CYS A 209 -5.64 7.11 1.69
C CYS A 209 -5.05 8.18 2.62
N GLN A 210 -5.78 8.54 3.69
CA GLN A 210 -5.36 9.57 4.64
C GLN A 210 -4.15 9.15 5.48
N SER A 211 -3.96 7.86 5.70
CA SER A 211 -2.85 7.34 6.52
C SER A 211 -1.49 7.66 5.91
N CYS A 212 -1.43 7.73 4.57
CA CYS A 212 -0.20 8.02 3.82
C CYS A 212 -0.14 9.47 3.31
N HIS A 213 -1.29 10.02 2.87
CA HIS A 213 -1.33 11.33 2.20
C HIS A 213 -1.73 12.49 3.12
N GLY A 214 -2.19 12.21 4.34
CA GLY A 214 -2.84 13.22 5.18
C GLY A 214 -4.28 13.50 4.74
N SER A 215 -4.87 14.57 5.26
CA SER A 215 -6.29 14.88 5.00
C SER A 215 -6.48 16.25 4.36
N HIS A 216 -6.25 17.36 5.09
CA HIS A 216 -6.50 18.68 4.57
C HIS A 216 -5.31 19.31 3.83
N ASN A 217 -4.08 19.00 4.21
CA ASN A 217 -2.85 19.48 3.60
C ASN A 217 -2.18 18.41 2.73
N ILE A 218 -2.92 17.79 1.84
CA ILE A 218 -2.36 16.77 0.94
C ILE A 218 -1.37 17.43 -0.01
N LEU A 219 -0.08 17.11 0.16
CA LEU A 219 1.01 17.66 -0.63
C LEU A 219 1.42 16.72 -1.77
N SER A 220 1.92 17.30 -2.88
CA SER A 220 2.53 16.52 -3.95
C SER A 220 3.67 15.66 -3.42
N HIS A 221 3.84 14.45 -3.96
CA HIS A 221 4.97 13.57 -3.65
C HIS A 221 6.35 14.20 -4.00
N THR A 222 6.37 15.26 -4.80
CA THR A 222 7.58 16.04 -5.12
C THR A 222 7.90 17.11 -4.08
N ASN A 223 6.98 17.42 -3.17
CA ASN A 223 7.20 18.39 -2.10
C ASN A 223 7.95 17.71 -0.94
N PRO A 224 9.11 18.22 -0.50
CA PRO A 224 9.89 17.64 0.60
C PRO A 224 9.14 17.53 1.94
N GLN A 225 8.08 18.31 2.13
CA GLN A 225 7.22 18.25 3.33
C GLN A 225 6.12 17.20 3.23
N SER A 226 5.90 16.61 2.04
CA SER A 226 4.89 15.57 1.86
C SER A 226 5.26 14.29 2.63
N PRO A 227 4.32 13.66 3.33
CA PRO A 227 4.55 12.32 3.88
C PRO A 227 4.93 11.28 2.82
N THR A 228 4.51 11.50 1.56
CA THR A 228 4.82 10.64 0.42
C THR A 228 6.03 11.10 -0.40
N TYR A 229 6.76 12.13 0.07
CA TYR A 229 8.06 12.45 -0.52
C TYR A 229 9.05 11.32 -0.27
N LYS A 230 9.90 11.03 -1.25
CA LYS A 230 10.70 9.79 -1.26
C LYS A 230 11.45 9.52 0.05
N SER A 231 12.16 10.50 0.60
CA SER A 231 12.89 10.30 1.87
C SER A 231 11.98 10.16 3.10
N ASN A 232 10.70 10.55 3.01
CA ASN A 232 9.75 10.48 4.12
C ASN A 232 8.95 9.17 4.13
N ILE A 233 8.95 8.41 3.03
CA ILE A 233 8.20 7.15 2.90
C ILE A 233 8.54 6.14 4.00
N PRO A 234 9.81 5.88 4.37
CA PRO A 234 10.12 4.96 5.45
C PRO A 234 9.42 5.34 6.76
N LYS A 235 9.48 6.61 7.14
CA LYS A 235 8.82 7.13 8.34
C LYS A 235 7.29 7.02 8.25
N THR A 236 6.72 7.30 7.09
CA THR A 236 5.27 7.18 6.86
C THR A 236 4.79 5.74 7.03
N CYS A 237 5.49 4.77 6.45
CA CYS A 237 5.20 3.35 6.64
C CYS A 237 5.46 2.92 8.09
N GLY A 238 6.53 3.42 8.70
CA GLY A 238 6.97 3.14 10.05
C GLY A 238 5.98 3.55 11.15
N THR A 239 5.05 4.47 10.87
CA THR A 239 3.98 4.81 11.84
C THR A 239 3.19 3.58 12.30
N CYS A 240 3.09 2.54 11.45
CA CYS A 240 2.47 1.26 11.76
C CYS A 240 3.50 0.11 11.73
N HIS A 241 4.49 0.18 10.84
CA HIS A 241 5.52 -0.84 10.62
C HIS A 241 6.86 -0.46 11.26
N ALA A 242 6.85 0.01 12.52
CA ALA A 242 8.02 0.57 13.21
C ALA A 242 9.24 -0.37 13.26
N LYS A 243 9.03 -1.70 13.44
CA LYS A 243 10.12 -2.68 13.42
C LYS A 243 10.79 -2.76 12.05
N ILE A 244 9.99 -2.73 10.99
CA ILE A 244 10.48 -2.81 9.61
C ILE A 244 11.23 -1.52 9.22
N GLU A 245 10.75 -0.36 9.65
CA GLU A 245 11.46 0.91 9.49
C GLU A 245 12.84 0.84 10.16
N ALA A 246 12.90 0.42 11.43
CA ALA A 246 14.16 0.30 12.17
C ALA A 246 15.15 -0.68 11.52
N ASP A 247 14.67 -1.79 10.97
CA ASP A 247 15.51 -2.74 10.24
C ASP A 247 16.02 -2.12 8.91
N TYR A 248 15.15 -1.44 8.18
CA TYR A 248 15.51 -0.76 6.93
C TYR A 248 16.59 0.32 7.13
N GLU A 249 16.47 1.12 8.18
CA GLU A 249 17.45 2.17 8.51
C GLU A 249 18.85 1.61 8.79
N GLN A 250 18.95 0.39 9.29
CA GLN A 250 20.23 -0.30 9.51
C GLN A 250 20.85 -0.84 8.21
N GLY A 251 20.03 -1.05 7.19
CA GLY A 251 20.45 -1.56 5.88
C GLY A 251 21.19 -0.54 5.03
N VAL A 252 21.84 -1.02 3.97
CA VAL A 252 22.58 -0.15 3.01
C VAL A 252 21.65 0.84 2.30
N HIS A 253 20.41 0.46 2.04
CA HIS A 253 19.43 1.29 1.35
C HIS A 253 18.96 2.43 2.24
N GLY A 254 18.56 2.14 3.48
CA GLY A 254 18.15 3.14 4.45
C GLY A 254 19.26 4.15 4.77
N LYS A 255 20.47 3.67 5.01
CA LYS A 255 21.66 4.54 5.20
C LYS A 255 21.92 5.43 3.99
N ALA A 256 21.74 4.92 2.77
CA ALA A 256 21.94 5.73 1.57
C ALA A 256 20.87 6.82 1.44
N VAL A 257 19.58 6.52 1.75
CA VAL A 257 18.50 7.51 1.76
C VAL A 257 18.74 8.56 2.85
N ALA A 258 19.10 8.15 4.05
CA ALA A 258 19.43 9.05 5.16
C ALA A 258 20.63 9.96 4.82
N GLY A 259 21.57 9.49 4.01
CA GLY A 259 22.68 10.26 3.45
C GLY A 259 22.28 11.17 2.27
N GLY A 260 21.00 11.29 1.94
CA GLY A 260 20.49 12.17 0.88
C GLY A 260 20.48 11.57 -0.53
N ASN A 261 20.77 10.27 -0.68
CA ASN A 261 20.70 9.61 -1.98
C ASN A 261 19.25 9.21 -2.32
N LEU A 262 18.53 10.08 -3.00
CA LEU A 262 17.16 9.84 -3.45
C LEU A 262 17.02 8.78 -4.57
N LYS A 263 18.13 8.26 -5.11
CA LYS A 263 18.12 7.13 -6.05
C LYS A 263 18.07 5.78 -5.31
N ALA A 264 18.44 5.74 -4.03
CA ALA A 264 18.32 4.53 -3.23
C ALA A 264 16.83 4.15 -3.05
N PRO A 265 16.49 2.85 -3.03
CA PRO A 265 15.12 2.41 -2.93
C PRO A 265 14.54 2.63 -1.52
N VAL A 266 13.27 3.01 -1.47
CA VAL A 266 12.44 3.08 -0.27
C VAL A 266 11.35 2.00 -0.32
N CYS A 267 10.51 1.92 0.70
CA CYS A 267 9.49 0.87 0.81
C CYS A 267 8.64 0.70 -0.45
N SER A 268 8.18 1.81 -1.05
CA SER A 268 7.34 1.80 -2.26
C SER A 268 8.07 1.39 -3.54
N ASP A 269 9.40 1.41 -3.57
CA ASP A 269 10.16 0.94 -4.74
C ASP A 269 10.17 -0.60 -4.82
N CYS A 270 9.96 -1.28 -3.68
CA CYS A 270 9.89 -2.74 -3.60
C CYS A 270 8.45 -3.26 -3.50
N HIS A 271 7.61 -2.58 -2.70
CA HIS A 271 6.24 -3.02 -2.41
C HIS A 271 5.17 -2.29 -3.22
N THR A 272 5.55 -1.36 -4.11
CA THR A 272 4.64 -0.40 -4.76
C THR A 272 3.99 0.56 -3.74
N ALA A 273 3.12 1.45 -4.20
CA ALA A 273 2.45 2.42 -3.32
C ALA A 273 0.97 2.07 -3.08
N HIS A 274 0.25 1.70 -4.13
CA HIS A 274 -1.20 1.48 -4.06
C HIS A 274 -1.59 0.01 -4.26
N ALA A 275 -0.81 -0.78 -5.01
CA ALA A 275 -1.03 -2.21 -5.23
C ALA A 275 -0.09 -3.05 -4.36
N ILE A 276 -0.10 -2.82 -3.04
CA ILE A 276 0.80 -3.51 -2.11
C ILE A 276 0.33 -4.95 -1.94
N LEU A 277 1.13 -5.90 -2.42
CA LEU A 277 0.87 -7.33 -2.26
C LEU A 277 1.37 -7.85 -0.91
N GLN A 278 0.74 -8.90 -0.42
CA GLN A 278 1.23 -9.61 0.75
C GLN A 278 2.54 -10.34 0.40
N PRO A 279 3.63 -10.19 1.20
CA PRO A 279 4.94 -10.78 0.87
C PRO A 279 4.96 -12.31 0.78
N THR A 280 4.00 -12.99 1.38
CA THR A 280 3.83 -14.45 1.33
C THR A 280 3.16 -14.93 0.05
N GLU A 281 2.52 -14.04 -0.71
CA GLU A 281 1.85 -14.40 -1.96
C GLU A 281 2.87 -14.78 -3.05
N ALA A 282 2.50 -15.79 -3.83
CA ALA A 282 3.29 -16.26 -4.95
C ALA A 282 3.64 -15.15 -5.94
N GLU A 283 2.69 -14.25 -6.20
CA GLU A 283 2.86 -13.12 -7.12
C GLU A 283 3.96 -12.18 -6.64
N PHE A 284 3.94 -11.75 -5.36
CA PHE A 284 5.00 -10.90 -4.81
C PHE A 284 6.36 -11.60 -4.87
N ARG A 285 6.41 -12.89 -4.50
CA ARG A 285 7.66 -13.67 -4.55
C ARG A 285 8.22 -13.73 -5.97
N MET A 286 7.37 -13.94 -6.98
CA MET A 286 7.79 -13.96 -8.39
C MET A 286 8.30 -12.60 -8.89
N GLN A 287 7.67 -11.52 -8.47
CA GLN A 287 8.03 -10.15 -8.86
C GLN A 287 9.27 -9.60 -8.14
N SER A 288 9.59 -10.10 -6.95
CA SER A 288 10.65 -9.53 -6.09
C SER A 288 12.04 -9.55 -6.74
N THR A 289 12.40 -10.59 -7.47
CA THR A 289 13.71 -10.70 -8.11
C THR A 289 13.91 -9.69 -9.27
N PRO A 290 12.96 -9.52 -10.22
CA PRO A 290 12.99 -8.43 -11.18
C PRO A 290 13.08 -7.03 -10.55
N ILE A 291 12.41 -6.80 -9.43
CA ILE A 291 12.47 -5.52 -8.69
C ILE A 291 13.92 -5.22 -8.27
N CYS A 292 14.60 -6.16 -7.61
CA CYS A 292 16.02 -6.01 -7.28
C CYS A 292 16.87 -5.79 -8.54
N GLY A 293 16.60 -6.55 -9.59
CA GLY A 293 17.29 -6.52 -10.88
C GLY A 293 17.14 -5.22 -11.64
N SER A 294 16.12 -4.42 -11.38
CA SER A 294 15.91 -3.11 -12.04
C SER A 294 17.08 -2.17 -11.79
N CYS A 295 17.66 -2.21 -10.59
CA CYS A 295 18.85 -1.44 -10.20
C CYS A 295 20.14 -2.26 -10.23
N HIS A 296 20.11 -3.53 -9.77
CA HIS A 296 21.28 -4.41 -9.67
C HIS A 296 21.43 -5.31 -10.90
N LYS A 297 21.49 -4.71 -12.10
CA LYS A 297 21.46 -5.40 -13.40
C LYS A 297 22.52 -6.50 -13.54
N ASP A 298 23.77 -6.20 -13.14
CA ASP A 298 24.88 -7.16 -13.26
C ASP A 298 24.68 -8.38 -12.35
N LYS A 299 24.24 -8.15 -11.12
CA LYS A 299 23.94 -9.23 -10.17
C LYS A 299 22.72 -10.05 -10.58
N PHE A 300 21.70 -9.38 -11.11
CA PHE A 300 20.54 -10.04 -11.68
C PHE A 300 20.90 -10.93 -12.88
N SER A 301 21.77 -10.43 -13.79
CA SER A 301 22.21 -11.21 -14.96
C SER A 301 22.92 -12.52 -14.56
N THR A 302 23.80 -12.46 -13.54
CA THR A 302 24.50 -13.66 -13.03
C THR A 302 23.60 -14.57 -12.23
N TYR A 303 22.64 -14.02 -11.44
CA TYR A 303 21.65 -14.80 -10.72
C TYR A 303 20.75 -15.59 -11.69
N ARG A 304 20.36 -15.03 -12.82
CA ARG A 304 19.55 -15.72 -13.86
C ARG A 304 20.18 -16.99 -14.38
N ASP A 305 21.50 -17.11 -14.36
CA ASP A 305 22.24 -18.30 -14.78
C ASP A 305 22.27 -19.41 -13.69
N THR A 306 21.74 -19.14 -12.48
CA THR A 306 21.68 -20.10 -11.37
C THR A 306 20.48 -21.05 -11.45
N PHE A 307 20.59 -22.22 -10.85
CA PHE A 307 19.46 -23.14 -10.69
C PHE A 307 18.29 -22.53 -9.92
N HIS A 308 18.56 -21.72 -8.88
CA HIS A 308 17.52 -21.03 -8.13
C HIS A 308 16.64 -20.15 -9.05
N SER A 309 17.26 -19.36 -9.92
CA SER A 309 16.52 -18.53 -10.85
C SER A 309 15.81 -19.35 -11.91
N GLN A 310 16.47 -20.36 -12.48
CA GLN A 310 15.89 -21.18 -13.54
C GLN A 310 14.69 -21.98 -13.05
N LEU A 311 14.76 -22.59 -11.88
CA LEU A 311 13.63 -23.28 -11.27
C LEU A 311 12.45 -22.33 -11.01
N GLY A 312 12.72 -21.11 -10.53
CA GLY A 312 11.66 -20.12 -10.32
C GLY A 312 11.06 -19.57 -11.60
N SER A 313 11.89 -19.23 -12.60
CA SER A 313 11.43 -18.55 -13.82
C SER A 313 10.93 -19.50 -14.92
N LEU A 314 11.52 -20.68 -15.06
CA LEU A 314 11.17 -21.66 -16.10
C LEU A 314 10.28 -22.78 -15.54
N GLY A 315 10.49 -23.20 -14.30
CA GLY A 315 9.74 -24.28 -13.66
C GLY A 315 8.54 -23.81 -12.83
N GLY A 316 8.38 -22.49 -12.62
CA GLY A 316 7.27 -21.94 -11.84
C GLY A 316 7.33 -22.24 -10.32
N TYR A 317 8.47 -22.73 -9.82
CA TYR A 317 8.62 -23.02 -8.39
C TYR A 317 8.76 -21.73 -7.58
N VAL A 318 7.73 -21.42 -6.80
CA VAL A 318 7.67 -20.21 -5.97
C VAL A 318 8.68 -20.24 -4.83
N GLU A 319 8.94 -21.43 -4.28
CA GLU A 319 9.79 -21.65 -3.09
C GLU A 319 11.30 -21.61 -3.35
N THR A 320 11.72 -21.31 -4.59
CA THR A 320 13.16 -21.17 -4.88
C THR A 320 13.72 -19.92 -4.22
N ALA A 321 15.01 -19.98 -3.81
CA ALA A 321 15.70 -18.85 -3.17
C ALA A 321 15.75 -17.64 -4.09
N ARG A 322 15.29 -16.50 -3.60
CA ARG A 322 15.32 -15.19 -4.23
C ARG A 322 16.48 -14.35 -3.68
N CYS A 323 16.67 -13.15 -4.21
CA CYS A 323 17.74 -12.27 -3.74
C CYS A 323 17.69 -12.06 -2.22
N TRP A 324 16.50 -11.78 -1.68
CA TRP A 324 16.27 -11.50 -0.26
C TRP A 324 16.37 -12.72 0.65
N ASP A 325 16.26 -13.94 0.15
CA ASP A 325 16.46 -15.15 0.93
C ASP A 325 17.94 -15.29 1.36
N CYS A 326 18.87 -14.76 0.57
CA CYS A 326 20.29 -14.74 0.89
C CYS A 326 20.74 -13.40 1.52
N HIS A 327 20.25 -12.29 0.98
CA HIS A 327 20.74 -10.94 1.33
C HIS A 327 19.98 -10.27 2.49
N GLY A 328 18.85 -10.84 2.93
CA GLY A 328 17.89 -10.15 3.77
C GLY A 328 16.95 -9.26 2.95
N ALA A 329 15.85 -8.82 3.55
CA ALA A 329 14.84 -8.02 2.87
C ALA A 329 14.94 -6.54 3.22
N HIS A 330 14.85 -6.19 4.50
CA HIS A 330 14.79 -4.81 4.95
C HIS A 330 16.14 -4.29 5.45
N ASP A 331 16.90 -5.10 6.18
CA ASP A 331 18.22 -4.79 6.70
C ASP A 331 19.37 -5.29 5.80
N VAL A 332 19.22 -5.17 4.49
CA VAL A 332 20.25 -5.60 3.53
C VAL A 332 21.62 -5.02 3.89
N ARG A 333 22.60 -5.90 4.19
CA ARG A 333 23.93 -5.51 4.66
C ARG A 333 25.03 -5.95 3.69
N PRO A 334 26.17 -5.25 3.62
CA PRO A 334 27.28 -5.66 2.79
C PRO A 334 27.90 -6.98 3.34
N ALA A 335 28.54 -7.75 2.48
CA ALA A 335 29.21 -9.00 2.88
C ALA A 335 30.32 -8.79 3.92
N SER A 336 30.89 -7.61 4.02
CA SER A 336 31.90 -7.24 5.03
C SER A 336 31.32 -7.05 6.44
N ASP A 337 30.01 -6.84 6.56
CA ASP A 337 29.35 -6.71 7.86
C ASP A 337 29.24 -8.10 8.52
N PRO A 338 29.77 -8.30 9.76
CA PRO A 338 29.70 -9.58 10.45
C PRO A 338 28.27 -10.09 10.68
N SER A 339 27.27 -9.20 10.74
CA SER A 339 25.88 -9.58 10.92
C SER A 339 25.15 -9.86 9.59
N SER A 340 25.81 -9.63 8.44
CA SER A 340 25.20 -9.91 7.14
C SER A 340 24.99 -11.42 6.93
N PRO A 341 23.81 -11.85 6.45
CA PRO A 341 23.60 -13.26 6.11
C PRO A 341 24.59 -13.79 5.05
N ILE A 342 25.12 -12.89 4.21
CA ILE A 342 26.10 -13.23 3.17
C ILE A 342 27.57 -13.02 3.60
N ASN A 343 27.82 -12.70 4.89
CA ASN A 343 29.16 -12.74 5.43
C ASN A 343 29.69 -14.17 5.42
N GLN A 344 30.98 -14.35 5.11
CA GLN A 344 31.61 -15.66 5.00
C GLN A 344 31.35 -16.57 6.21
N ALA A 345 31.34 -16.00 7.43
CA ALA A 345 31.09 -16.72 8.66
C ALA A 345 29.63 -17.24 8.78
N ASN A 346 28.68 -16.58 8.11
CA ASN A 346 27.25 -16.85 8.22
C ASN A 346 26.70 -17.71 7.07
N LEU A 347 27.50 -17.94 5.99
CA LEU A 347 27.02 -18.63 4.79
C LEU A 347 26.48 -20.04 5.07
N ILE A 348 27.08 -20.80 5.96
CA ILE A 348 26.63 -22.16 6.31
C ILE A 348 25.20 -22.10 6.89
N ALA A 349 24.96 -21.18 7.81
CA ALA A 349 23.64 -20.96 8.39
C ALA A 349 22.64 -20.45 7.36
N THR A 350 23.05 -19.54 6.49
CA THR A 350 22.20 -18.95 5.43
C THR A 350 21.78 -20.01 4.40
N CYS A 351 22.71 -20.79 3.88
CA CYS A 351 22.41 -21.88 2.95
C CYS A 351 21.63 -23.01 3.65
N GLY A 352 21.96 -23.30 4.91
CA GLY A 352 21.34 -24.34 5.73
C GLY A 352 19.87 -24.15 6.02
N ARG A 353 19.32 -22.94 5.84
CA ARG A 353 17.87 -22.69 5.98
C ARG A 353 17.03 -23.51 4.98
N CYS A 354 17.59 -23.81 3.81
CA CYS A 354 16.94 -24.60 2.77
C CYS A 354 17.70 -25.90 2.46
N HIS A 355 19.03 -25.92 2.58
CA HIS A 355 19.89 -27.06 2.24
C HIS A 355 20.35 -27.76 3.51
N ALA A 356 19.60 -28.77 3.96
CA ALA A 356 19.98 -29.62 5.09
C ALA A 356 21.36 -30.21 4.82
N GLY A 357 22.29 -30.02 5.77
CA GLY A 357 23.67 -30.50 5.63
C GLY A 357 24.62 -29.56 4.87
N ALA A 358 24.25 -28.31 4.64
CA ALA A 358 25.16 -27.27 4.12
C ALA A 358 26.43 -27.22 5.01
N ASN A 359 27.59 -27.20 4.39
CA ASN A 359 28.88 -27.25 5.06
C ASN A 359 29.90 -26.34 4.35
N ALA A 360 31.14 -26.29 4.86
CA ALA A 360 32.21 -25.44 4.34
C ALA A 360 32.55 -25.68 2.84
N SER A 361 32.30 -26.86 2.31
CA SER A 361 32.50 -27.14 0.89
C SER A 361 31.30 -26.65 0.06
N PHE A 362 30.08 -26.83 0.58
CA PHE A 362 28.87 -26.39 -0.08
C PHE A 362 28.85 -24.87 -0.30
N VAL A 363 29.24 -24.07 0.69
CA VAL A 363 29.23 -22.63 0.64
C VAL A 363 30.33 -22.00 -0.23
N LYS A 364 31.19 -22.81 -0.85
CA LYS A 364 32.13 -22.36 -1.89
C LYS A 364 31.46 -22.06 -3.21
N TYR A 365 30.20 -22.47 -3.39
CA TYR A 365 29.36 -22.09 -4.53
C TYR A 365 29.22 -20.56 -4.62
N GLN A 366 29.41 -20.03 -5.81
CA GLN A 366 29.35 -18.59 -6.09
C GLN A 366 28.09 -18.26 -6.90
N PRO A 367 27.01 -17.78 -6.24
CA PRO A 367 25.74 -17.49 -6.93
C PRO A 367 25.85 -16.38 -8.00
N HIS A 368 26.89 -15.55 -7.93
CA HIS A 368 27.15 -14.47 -8.86
C HIS A 368 28.38 -14.71 -9.74
N ALA A 369 28.77 -15.97 -9.94
CA ALA A 369 29.81 -16.31 -10.91
C ALA A 369 29.41 -15.86 -12.32
N ASN A 370 30.35 -15.29 -13.05
CA ASN A 370 30.10 -14.75 -14.40
C ASN A 370 30.98 -15.46 -15.43
N ALA A 371 30.37 -16.38 -16.17
CA ALA A 371 31.04 -17.09 -17.25
C ALA A 371 31.46 -16.20 -18.44
N ARG A 372 31.03 -14.93 -18.45
CA ARG A 372 31.43 -13.93 -19.47
C ARG A 372 32.60 -13.07 -19.04
N ASP A 373 32.92 -13.07 -17.73
CA ASP A 373 34.00 -12.29 -17.16
C ASP A 373 35.21 -13.17 -16.85
N ARG A 374 36.26 -13.05 -17.68
CA ARG A 374 37.52 -13.79 -17.52
C ARG A 374 38.23 -13.46 -16.20
N LYS A 375 38.10 -12.22 -15.69
CA LYS A 375 38.78 -11.81 -14.45
C LYS A 375 38.08 -12.34 -13.22
N LEU A 376 36.75 -12.32 -13.22
CA LEU A 376 35.94 -12.75 -12.07
C LEU A 376 35.84 -14.28 -11.97
N SER A 377 35.69 -14.97 -13.10
CA SER A 377 35.44 -16.42 -13.15
C SER A 377 36.23 -17.08 -14.30
N PRO A 378 37.59 -17.14 -14.24
CA PRO A 378 38.40 -17.59 -15.35
C PRO A 378 38.09 -19.02 -15.82
N ALA A 379 37.91 -19.97 -14.90
CA ALA A 379 37.58 -21.34 -15.26
C ALA A 379 36.25 -21.44 -16.04
N LEU A 380 35.20 -20.77 -15.56
CA LEU A 380 33.90 -20.77 -16.24
C LEU A 380 33.95 -20.08 -17.60
N TYR A 381 34.75 -19.03 -17.74
CA TYR A 381 34.94 -18.34 -19.02
C TYR A 381 35.55 -19.29 -20.05
N TYR A 382 36.64 -20.01 -19.73
CA TYR A 382 37.26 -20.92 -20.67
C TYR A 382 36.41 -22.16 -20.98
N ILE A 383 35.70 -22.72 -19.99
CA ILE A 383 34.75 -23.81 -20.21
C ILE A 383 33.65 -23.35 -21.19
N ARG A 384 33.08 -22.17 -20.97
CA ARG A 384 32.08 -21.60 -21.88
C ARG A 384 32.62 -21.39 -23.29
N LEU A 385 33.83 -20.83 -23.41
CA LEU A 385 34.47 -20.62 -24.70
C LEU A 385 34.64 -21.93 -25.45
N PHE A 386 35.18 -22.96 -24.77
CA PHE A 386 35.34 -24.29 -25.32
C PHE A 386 34.00 -24.89 -25.79
N MET A 387 32.97 -24.84 -24.96
CA MET A 387 31.65 -25.38 -25.32
C MET A 387 31.03 -24.66 -26.49
N ASN A 388 31.18 -23.33 -26.59
CA ASN A 388 30.67 -22.55 -27.72
C ASN A 388 31.40 -22.91 -29.03
N LEU A 389 32.74 -23.05 -28.95
CA LEU A 389 33.53 -23.47 -30.12
C LEU A 389 33.19 -24.91 -30.56
N LEU A 390 33.01 -25.81 -29.60
CA LEU A 390 32.58 -27.19 -29.91
C LEU A 390 31.21 -27.20 -30.58
N LEU A 391 30.24 -26.50 -30.03
CA LEU A 391 28.88 -26.42 -30.61
C LEU A 391 28.90 -25.81 -31.98
N ALA A 392 29.63 -24.69 -32.19
CA ALA A 392 29.79 -24.07 -33.49
C ALA A 392 30.43 -25.05 -34.52
N GLY A 393 31.49 -25.76 -34.10
CA GLY A 393 32.13 -26.76 -34.94
C GLY A 393 31.17 -27.88 -35.38
N VAL A 394 30.40 -28.42 -34.45
CA VAL A 394 29.40 -29.46 -34.71
C VAL A 394 28.33 -28.95 -35.70
N LEU A 395 27.79 -27.74 -35.44
CA LEU A 395 26.76 -27.16 -36.31
C LEU A 395 27.30 -26.89 -37.74
N ILE A 396 28.52 -26.34 -37.85
CA ILE A 396 29.16 -26.09 -39.14
C ILE A 396 29.37 -27.43 -39.89
N PHE A 397 29.86 -28.44 -39.18
CA PHE A 397 30.07 -29.78 -39.77
C PHE A 397 28.75 -30.33 -40.37
N PHE A 398 27.67 -30.36 -39.60
CA PHE A 398 26.38 -30.85 -40.05
C PHE A 398 25.78 -29.98 -41.16
N MET A 399 25.98 -28.66 -41.12
CA MET A 399 25.55 -27.77 -42.17
C MET A 399 26.27 -28.09 -43.52
N ILE A 400 27.60 -28.23 -43.49
CA ILE A 400 28.38 -28.62 -44.68
C ILE A 400 27.94 -29.97 -45.18
N HIS A 401 27.81 -30.96 -44.30
CA HIS A 401 27.33 -32.30 -44.67
C HIS A 401 25.95 -32.25 -45.36
N THR A 402 25.02 -31.49 -44.79
CA THR A 402 23.67 -31.35 -45.35
C THR A 402 23.70 -30.68 -46.72
N ILE A 403 24.51 -29.62 -46.91
CA ILE A 403 24.67 -28.95 -48.19
C ILE A 403 25.22 -29.92 -49.23
N LEU A 404 26.29 -30.65 -48.89
CA LEU A 404 26.89 -31.63 -49.81
C LEU A 404 25.91 -32.76 -50.14
N TRP A 405 25.12 -33.22 -49.17
CA TRP A 405 24.10 -34.22 -49.41
C TRP A 405 23.01 -33.71 -50.35
N VAL A 406 22.53 -32.48 -50.21
CA VAL A 406 21.54 -31.85 -51.09
C VAL A 406 22.09 -31.72 -52.51
N ILE A 407 23.33 -31.25 -52.67
CA ILE A 407 24.00 -31.12 -53.96
C ILE A 407 24.06 -32.49 -54.65
N ARG A 408 24.54 -33.52 -53.94
CA ARG A 408 24.65 -34.89 -54.46
C ARG A 408 23.27 -35.47 -54.83
N SER A 409 22.28 -35.27 -53.96
CA SER A 409 20.91 -35.71 -54.23
C SER A 409 20.34 -35.08 -55.49
N ARG A 410 20.53 -33.77 -55.69
CA ARG A 410 20.12 -33.04 -56.89
C ARG A 410 20.85 -33.53 -58.12
N TYR A 411 22.16 -33.69 -58.01
CA TYR A 411 22.96 -34.22 -59.08
C TYR A 411 22.46 -35.63 -59.53
N ASN A 412 22.24 -36.56 -58.64
CA ASN A 412 21.71 -37.90 -58.90
C ASN A 412 20.32 -37.86 -59.48
N GLN A 413 19.43 -36.97 -59.09
CA GLN A 413 18.11 -36.80 -59.72
C GLN A 413 18.19 -36.32 -61.14
N VAL A 414 19.07 -35.36 -61.44
CA VAL A 414 19.29 -34.89 -62.86
C VAL A 414 19.85 -36.01 -63.70
N LYS A 415 20.84 -36.75 -63.23
CA LYS A 415 21.43 -37.86 -63.87
C LYS A 415 20.42 -38.99 -64.18
N SER A 416 19.58 -39.31 -63.21
CA SER A 416 18.53 -40.34 -63.40
C SER A 416 17.46 -39.91 -64.43
N LYS A 417 17.06 -38.63 -64.43
CA LYS A 417 16.13 -38.09 -65.42
C LYS A 417 16.73 -38.13 -66.87
N ALA A 418 18.03 -37.79 -67.02
CA ALA A 418 18.74 -37.87 -68.27
C ALA A 418 18.84 -39.32 -68.79
N ALA A 419 19.11 -40.28 -67.92
CA ALA A 419 19.19 -41.69 -68.26
C ALA A 419 17.84 -42.34 -68.67
N ASN A 420 16.74 -41.85 -68.03
CA ASN A 420 15.37 -42.34 -68.35
C ASN A 420 14.77 -41.61 -69.55
N GLY A 421 15.13 -40.37 -69.89
CA GLY A 421 14.68 -39.61 -71.03
C GLY A 421 15.25 -40.16 -72.35
N GLY A 422 16.41 -40.84 -72.35
CA GLY A 422 17.00 -41.48 -73.51
C GLY A 422 16.43 -42.88 -73.89
N LYS A 423 15.49 -43.41 -73.07
CA LYS A 423 14.82 -44.70 -73.40
C LYS A 423 13.45 -44.57 -74.02
N ASN A 424 12.95 -43.36 -74.23
CA ASN A 424 11.66 -43.07 -74.83
C ASN A 424 11.78 -42.21 -76.10
N ALA A 425 12.95 -42.19 -76.74
CA ALA A 425 13.19 -41.60 -78.08
C ALA A 425 13.44 -42.66 -79.10
#